data_36399ec097db0265e0c97ec92c0b68fd
#
_entry.id   36399ec097db0265e0c97ec92c0b68fd
#
_cell.length_a   1.000
_cell.length_b   1.000
_cell.length_c   1.000
_cell.angle_alpha   90.00
_cell.angle_beta   90.00
_cell.angle_gamma   90.00
#
_symmetry.space_group_name_H-M   'P 1'
#
loop_
_entity.id
_entity.type
_entity.pdbx_description
1 polymer ?
#
loop_
_entity_poly.entity_id
_entity_poly.type
_entity_poly.pdbx_seq_one_letter_code
_entity_poly.pdbx_strand_id
1 'polypeptide(L)'
;MKQVIVITGASSGFGALSARALARAGHTVYAGMRETAGRNASQVAELEYYAAEHHVDLHALELDVVSTPSVEAAIAKIIADCDRLDVIVHNAGHMAFGPAEAFTPEQFAQLYDVNVLSAQRVNRAALPQLRKQGRGLVVWVSSSSTRGGTPPYLSPYFAAKAAMDSLAVSYAGELARWGIETSIIVPGAFTKGTNHFAHSGSPADKTRAAEYNEGPYAGLAEQALKGLAALEPPDADANAVAEAIVSVVDKPFGKRPFRLHVDPSQDGAEIVNGVADRVRAELLRRIGLEDLLRPYARS
;
A
#
# COMPACT_ATOMS: atom_id res chain seq x y z
N MET A 1 0.75 17.75 14.74
CA MET A 1 -0.36 18.59 14.18
C MET A 1 -1.38 17.67 13.54
N LYS A 2 -2.68 17.98 13.72
CA LYS A 2 -3.77 17.24 13.06
C LYS A 2 -3.62 17.34 11.53
N GLN A 3 -3.70 16.20 10.82
CA GLN A 3 -3.59 16.09 9.37
C GLN A 3 -4.87 15.51 8.79
N VAL A 4 -5.15 15.81 7.53
CA VAL A 4 -6.24 15.22 6.73
C VAL A 4 -5.64 14.12 5.85
N ILE A 5 -6.11 12.90 6.03
CA ILE A 5 -5.50 11.69 5.48
C ILE A 5 -6.54 10.90 4.67
N VAL A 6 -6.17 10.47 3.47
CA VAL A 6 -6.94 9.48 2.72
C VAL A 6 -6.18 8.16 2.65
N ILE A 7 -6.87 7.05 2.92
CA ILE A 7 -6.33 5.70 2.83
C ILE A 7 -7.13 4.92 1.79
N THR A 8 -6.46 4.37 0.79
CA THR A 8 -7.11 3.53 -0.21
C THR A 8 -7.20 2.08 0.27
N GLY A 9 -8.32 1.39 -0.03
CA GLY A 9 -8.51 -0.02 0.34
C GLY A 9 -8.62 -0.26 1.84
N ALA A 10 -9.40 0.59 2.54
CA ALA A 10 -9.52 0.59 3.99
C ALA A 10 -10.69 -0.25 4.53
N SER A 11 -11.29 -1.13 3.73
CA SER A 11 -12.37 -2.02 4.18
C SER A 11 -11.87 -3.18 5.05
N SER A 12 -10.59 -3.53 5.01
CA SER A 12 -10.01 -4.64 5.77
C SER A 12 -8.48 -4.53 5.90
N GLY A 13 -7.85 -5.48 6.61
CA GLY A 13 -6.41 -5.63 6.70
C GLY A 13 -5.68 -4.37 7.14
N PHE A 14 -4.48 -4.13 6.59
CA PHE A 14 -3.65 -2.98 6.96
C PHE A 14 -4.36 -1.62 6.78
N GLY A 15 -5.21 -1.48 5.74
CA GLY A 15 -5.96 -0.25 5.50
C GLY A 15 -6.93 0.09 6.63
N ALA A 16 -7.72 -0.88 7.09
CA ALA A 16 -8.66 -0.71 8.19
C ALA A 16 -7.94 -0.47 9.53
N LEU A 17 -6.87 -1.23 9.80
CA LEU A 17 -6.05 -1.06 10.99
C LEU A 17 -5.40 0.34 11.02
N SER A 18 -4.82 0.78 9.90
CA SER A 18 -4.19 2.10 9.78
C SER A 18 -5.20 3.24 9.91
N ALA A 19 -6.41 3.08 9.36
CA ALA A 19 -7.46 4.09 9.48
C ALA A 19 -7.85 4.34 10.93
N ARG A 20 -8.07 3.27 11.70
CA ARG A 20 -8.36 3.34 13.13
C ARG A 20 -7.20 3.90 13.94
N ALA A 21 -5.97 3.45 13.66
CA ALA A 21 -4.78 3.90 14.38
C ALA A 21 -4.48 5.39 14.17
N LEU A 22 -4.56 5.88 12.92
CA LEU A 22 -4.37 7.29 12.58
C LEU A 22 -5.47 8.18 13.16
N ALA A 23 -6.72 7.72 13.17
CA ALA A 23 -7.81 8.44 13.80
C ALA A 23 -7.62 8.57 15.33
N ARG A 24 -7.19 7.48 16.00
CA ARG A 24 -6.80 7.52 17.43
C ARG A 24 -5.62 8.44 17.71
N ALA A 25 -4.69 8.60 16.77
CA ALA A 25 -3.59 9.55 16.87
C ALA A 25 -4.05 11.02 16.70
N GLY A 26 -5.35 11.26 16.47
CA GLY A 26 -5.95 12.59 16.43
C GLY A 26 -6.03 13.22 15.04
N HIS A 27 -5.83 12.45 13.98
CA HIS A 27 -5.97 12.91 12.60
C HIS A 27 -7.43 12.83 12.11
N THR A 28 -7.76 13.60 11.06
CA THR A 28 -8.97 13.40 10.25
C THR A 28 -8.68 12.35 9.19
N VAL A 29 -9.38 11.22 9.20
CA VAL A 29 -9.11 10.08 8.34
C VAL A 29 -10.31 9.74 7.47
N TYR A 30 -10.08 9.70 6.16
CA TYR A 30 -11.02 9.19 5.17
C TYR A 30 -10.62 7.77 4.75
N ALA A 31 -11.38 6.79 5.21
CA ALA A 31 -11.19 5.37 4.92
C ALA A 31 -11.86 5.01 3.60
N GLY A 32 -11.08 5.06 2.51
CA GLY A 32 -11.56 4.79 1.16
C GLY A 32 -11.82 3.31 0.91
N MET A 33 -13.05 2.98 0.52
CA MET A 33 -13.47 1.65 0.12
C MET A 33 -14.54 1.71 -0.97
N ARG A 34 -14.58 0.72 -1.84
CA ARG A 34 -15.59 0.65 -2.89
C ARG A 34 -16.92 0.08 -2.38
N GLU A 35 -18.01 0.35 -3.09
CA GLU A 35 -19.32 -0.26 -2.82
C GLU A 35 -19.76 -0.08 -1.35
N THR A 36 -19.65 1.15 -0.84
CA THR A 36 -19.97 1.50 0.55
C THR A 36 -21.41 1.24 0.93
N ALA A 37 -22.34 1.41 -0.01
CA ALA A 37 -23.77 1.11 0.17
C ALA A 37 -24.14 -0.35 -0.20
N GLY A 38 -23.17 -1.15 -0.65
CA GLY A 38 -23.38 -2.53 -1.10
C GLY A 38 -22.49 -3.51 -0.34
N ARG A 39 -21.50 -4.08 -1.03
CA ARG A 39 -20.61 -5.13 -0.52
C ARG A 39 -19.92 -4.75 0.79
N ASN A 40 -19.53 -3.50 0.98
CA ASN A 40 -18.81 -3.02 2.16
C ASN A 40 -19.71 -2.23 3.13
N ALA A 41 -21.03 -2.34 3.05
CA ALA A 41 -21.94 -1.63 3.96
C ALA A 41 -21.74 -2.03 5.44
N SER A 42 -21.43 -3.30 5.72
CA SER A 42 -21.10 -3.75 7.08
C SER A 42 -19.81 -3.14 7.61
N GLN A 43 -18.78 -3.00 6.78
CA GLN A 43 -17.51 -2.36 7.13
C GLN A 43 -17.67 -0.86 7.38
N VAL A 44 -18.57 -0.21 6.63
CA VAL A 44 -18.96 1.19 6.89
C VAL A 44 -19.60 1.31 8.26
N ALA A 45 -20.60 0.49 8.57
CA ALA A 45 -21.29 0.52 9.85
C ALA A 45 -20.35 0.25 11.04
N GLU A 46 -19.44 -0.73 10.91
CA GLU A 46 -18.40 -1.01 11.91
C GLU A 46 -17.45 0.18 12.12
N LEU A 47 -17.07 0.86 11.04
CA LEU A 47 -16.18 2.01 11.10
C LEU A 47 -16.88 3.22 11.76
N GLU A 48 -18.14 3.48 11.41
CA GLU A 48 -18.95 4.54 12.01
C GLU A 48 -19.19 4.28 13.50
N TYR A 49 -19.52 3.03 13.86
CA TYR A 49 -19.65 2.64 15.26
C TYR A 49 -18.34 2.88 16.03
N TYR A 50 -17.20 2.43 15.46
CA TYR A 50 -15.90 2.66 16.06
C TYR A 50 -15.57 4.14 16.23
N ALA A 51 -15.86 4.96 15.23
CA ALA A 51 -15.63 6.40 15.29
C ALA A 51 -16.44 7.07 16.41
N ALA A 52 -17.71 6.67 16.56
CA ALA A 52 -18.59 7.17 17.61
C ALA A 52 -18.13 6.71 19.01
N GLU A 53 -17.82 5.42 19.18
CA GLU A 53 -17.40 4.83 20.46
C GLU A 53 -16.10 5.45 20.98
N HIS A 54 -15.13 5.70 20.07
CA HIS A 54 -13.82 6.23 20.46
C HIS A 54 -13.70 7.75 20.30
N HIS A 55 -14.76 8.44 19.89
CA HIS A 55 -14.77 9.90 19.66
C HIS A 55 -13.65 10.38 18.74
N VAL A 56 -13.41 9.65 17.64
CA VAL A 56 -12.35 9.93 16.67
C VAL A 56 -12.91 10.44 15.34
N ASP A 57 -12.11 11.20 14.61
CA ASP A 57 -12.47 11.82 13.33
C ASP A 57 -12.15 10.87 12.17
N LEU A 58 -13.03 9.89 11.97
CA LEU A 58 -12.87 8.79 11.02
C LEU A 58 -14.14 8.66 10.16
N HIS A 59 -13.98 8.76 8.85
CA HIS A 59 -15.06 8.79 7.88
C HIS A 59 -14.93 7.67 6.85
N ALA A 60 -16.01 6.96 6.56
CA ALA A 60 -16.08 6.10 5.39
C ALA A 60 -16.17 6.95 4.12
N LEU A 61 -15.49 6.54 3.06
CA LEU A 61 -15.45 7.25 1.79
C LEU A 61 -15.63 6.26 0.64
N GLU A 62 -16.62 6.51 -0.24
CA GLU A 62 -16.73 5.76 -1.48
C GLU A 62 -15.51 6.04 -2.36
N LEU A 63 -14.70 5.03 -2.58
CA LEU A 63 -13.46 5.14 -3.37
C LEU A 63 -13.14 3.80 -4.04
N ASP A 64 -13.51 3.68 -5.31
CA ASP A 64 -13.06 2.60 -6.16
C ASP A 64 -11.81 3.02 -6.94
N VAL A 65 -10.68 2.48 -6.56
CA VAL A 65 -9.36 2.84 -7.11
C VAL A 65 -9.15 2.44 -8.58
N VAL A 66 -10.02 1.60 -9.14
CA VAL A 66 -9.98 1.26 -10.57
C VAL A 66 -10.88 2.17 -11.42
N SER A 67 -11.68 3.02 -10.78
CA SER A 67 -12.56 3.99 -11.42
C SER A 67 -12.02 5.41 -11.29
N THR A 68 -11.57 6.02 -12.38
CA THR A 68 -11.10 7.42 -12.38
C THR A 68 -12.18 8.39 -11.86
N PRO A 69 -13.45 8.30 -12.28
CA PRO A 69 -14.50 9.17 -11.74
C PRO A 69 -14.72 9.02 -10.23
N SER A 70 -14.67 7.78 -9.71
CA SER A 70 -14.80 7.54 -8.26
C SER A 70 -13.64 8.17 -7.48
N VAL A 71 -12.41 8.02 -7.98
CA VAL A 71 -11.20 8.62 -7.37
C VAL A 71 -11.31 10.16 -7.36
N GLU A 72 -11.68 10.76 -8.49
CA GLU A 72 -11.83 12.21 -8.60
C GLU A 72 -12.91 12.75 -7.67
N ALA A 73 -14.05 12.10 -7.61
CA ALA A 73 -15.15 12.46 -6.70
C ALA A 73 -14.74 12.36 -5.23
N ALA A 74 -14.03 11.29 -4.85
CA ALA A 74 -13.54 11.08 -3.50
C ALA A 74 -12.57 12.19 -3.06
N ILE A 75 -11.59 12.51 -3.89
CA ILE A 75 -10.62 13.57 -3.59
C ILE A 75 -11.29 14.96 -3.55
N ALA A 76 -12.20 15.22 -4.48
CA ALA A 76 -12.96 16.48 -4.48
C ALA A 76 -13.79 16.63 -3.20
N LYS A 77 -14.43 15.55 -2.72
CA LYS A 77 -15.17 15.56 -1.45
C LYS A 77 -14.26 15.90 -0.27
N ILE A 78 -13.10 15.28 -0.13
CA ILE A 78 -12.16 15.59 0.97
C ILE A 78 -11.76 17.06 0.95
N ILE A 79 -11.45 17.60 -0.24
CA ILE A 79 -11.06 19.00 -0.39
C ILE A 79 -12.22 19.94 -0.05
N ALA A 80 -13.46 19.58 -0.44
CA ALA A 80 -14.64 20.37 -0.10
C ALA A 80 -14.93 20.36 1.41
N ASP A 81 -14.74 19.23 2.08
CA ASP A 81 -15.01 19.09 3.51
C ASP A 81 -13.94 19.78 4.39
N CYS A 82 -12.65 19.76 3.97
CA CYS A 82 -11.52 20.13 4.81
C CYS A 82 -10.66 21.30 4.28
N ASP A 83 -10.89 21.75 3.05
CA ASP A 83 -10.07 22.73 2.29
C ASP A 83 -8.58 22.33 2.16
N ARG A 84 -8.25 21.08 2.49
CA ARG A 84 -6.90 20.52 2.45
C ARG A 84 -6.89 19.01 2.32
N LEU A 85 -5.74 18.49 1.88
CA LEU A 85 -5.35 17.09 1.99
C LEU A 85 -3.86 17.05 2.30
N ASP A 86 -3.46 16.31 3.34
CA ASP A 86 -2.06 16.31 3.80
C ASP A 86 -1.33 15.01 3.49
N VAL A 87 -2.04 13.88 3.61
CA VAL A 87 -1.44 12.55 3.46
C VAL A 87 -2.30 11.67 2.56
N ILE A 88 -1.63 11.02 1.63
CA ILE A 88 -2.19 9.94 0.81
C ILE A 88 -1.54 8.64 1.26
N VAL A 89 -2.34 7.62 1.60
CA VAL A 89 -1.84 6.27 1.90
C VAL A 89 -2.31 5.32 0.79
N HIS A 90 -1.39 4.97 -0.11
CA HIS A 90 -1.62 3.94 -1.13
C HIS A 90 -1.50 2.56 -0.49
N ASN A 91 -2.65 2.02 -0.06
CA ASN A 91 -2.74 0.71 0.56
C ASN A 91 -3.54 -0.30 -0.29
N ALA A 92 -4.46 0.17 -1.13
CA ALA A 92 -5.25 -0.72 -1.98
C ALA A 92 -4.36 -1.68 -2.77
N GLY A 93 -4.68 -2.96 -2.73
CA GLY A 93 -3.96 -4.00 -3.42
C GLY A 93 -4.72 -5.31 -3.42
N HIS A 94 -4.36 -6.19 -4.34
CA HIS A 94 -4.94 -7.51 -4.47
C HIS A 94 -3.84 -8.53 -4.73
N MET A 95 -3.99 -9.72 -4.16
CA MET A 95 -3.06 -10.83 -4.32
C MET A 95 -3.65 -11.91 -5.21
N ALA A 96 -2.78 -12.67 -5.89
CA ALA A 96 -3.14 -13.87 -6.61
C ALA A 96 -2.13 -14.97 -6.30
N PHE A 97 -2.62 -16.22 -6.24
CA PHE A 97 -1.84 -17.38 -5.92
C PHE A 97 -2.14 -18.54 -6.87
N GLY A 98 -1.10 -19.13 -7.44
CA GLY A 98 -1.15 -20.26 -8.36
C GLY A 98 -0.02 -20.27 -9.38
N PRO A 99 0.08 -21.32 -10.21
CA PRO A 99 1.09 -21.41 -11.27
C PRO A 99 1.01 -20.22 -12.22
N ALA A 100 2.14 -19.58 -12.50
CA ALA A 100 2.19 -18.39 -13.35
C ALA A 100 1.60 -18.60 -14.75
N GLU A 101 1.90 -19.74 -15.38
CA GLU A 101 1.42 -20.08 -16.72
C GLU A 101 -0.10 -20.21 -16.79
N ALA A 102 -0.77 -20.54 -15.69
CA ALA A 102 -2.21 -20.72 -15.63
C ALA A 102 -2.98 -19.39 -15.47
N PHE A 103 -2.30 -18.28 -15.19
CA PHE A 103 -2.90 -16.95 -15.22
C PHE A 103 -2.90 -16.40 -16.64
N THR A 104 -4.03 -15.84 -17.08
CA THR A 104 -4.08 -15.17 -18.39
C THR A 104 -3.43 -13.81 -18.35
N PRO A 105 -2.97 -13.24 -19.50
CA PRO A 105 -2.47 -11.88 -19.57
C PRO A 105 -3.45 -10.84 -19.01
N GLU A 106 -4.77 -11.05 -19.19
CA GLU A 106 -5.81 -10.17 -18.67
C GLU A 106 -5.86 -10.19 -17.14
N GLN A 107 -5.62 -11.32 -16.50
CA GLN A 107 -5.51 -11.41 -15.04
C GLN A 107 -4.27 -10.64 -14.51
N PHE A 108 -3.13 -10.71 -15.23
CA PHE A 108 -1.98 -9.85 -14.93
C PHE A 108 -2.32 -8.37 -15.07
N ALA A 109 -3.02 -7.99 -16.14
CA ALA A 109 -3.45 -6.61 -16.37
C ALA A 109 -4.39 -6.13 -15.25
N GLN A 110 -5.33 -6.95 -14.80
CA GLN A 110 -6.22 -6.64 -13.67
C GLN A 110 -5.45 -6.45 -12.36
N LEU A 111 -4.46 -7.32 -12.06
CA LEU A 111 -3.62 -7.14 -10.89
C LEU A 111 -2.79 -5.85 -10.97
N TYR A 112 -2.24 -5.56 -12.14
CA TYR A 112 -1.49 -4.33 -12.38
C TYR A 112 -2.39 -3.10 -12.21
N ASP A 113 -3.63 -3.16 -12.69
CA ASP A 113 -4.61 -2.08 -12.57
C ASP A 113 -4.88 -1.74 -11.09
N VAL A 114 -5.15 -2.76 -10.28
CA VAL A 114 -5.43 -2.57 -8.85
C VAL A 114 -4.19 -2.18 -8.04
N ASN A 115 -3.03 -2.80 -8.29
CA ASN A 115 -1.84 -2.59 -7.45
C ASN A 115 -0.97 -1.41 -7.90
N VAL A 116 -1.03 -0.98 -9.17
CA VAL A 116 -0.13 0.05 -9.75
C VAL A 116 -0.91 1.24 -10.27
N LEU A 117 -1.82 1.02 -11.24
CA LEU A 117 -2.54 2.11 -11.89
C LEU A 117 -3.52 2.81 -10.93
N SER A 118 -3.99 2.12 -9.91
CA SER A 118 -4.76 2.69 -8.81
C SER A 118 -4.03 3.86 -8.15
N ALA A 119 -2.75 3.67 -7.78
CA ALA A 119 -1.93 4.73 -7.19
C ALA A 119 -1.72 5.89 -8.17
N GLN A 120 -1.54 5.60 -9.46
CA GLN A 120 -1.43 6.63 -10.50
C GLN A 120 -2.72 7.46 -10.60
N ARG A 121 -3.92 6.83 -10.56
CA ARG A 121 -5.19 7.57 -10.58
C ARG A 121 -5.33 8.48 -9.38
N VAL A 122 -5.08 7.96 -8.17
CA VAL A 122 -5.16 8.75 -6.94
C VAL A 122 -4.15 9.90 -6.93
N ASN A 123 -2.91 9.65 -7.36
CA ASN A 123 -1.89 10.70 -7.48
C ASN A 123 -2.33 11.81 -8.44
N ARG A 124 -2.86 11.47 -9.62
CA ARG A 124 -3.35 12.46 -10.59
C ARG A 124 -4.45 13.35 -10.01
N ALA A 125 -5.35 12.80 -9.20
CA ALA A 125 -6.42 13.57 -8.57
C ALA A 125 -5.93 14.40 -7.36
N ALA A 126 -5.05 13.86 -6.53
CA ALA A 126 -4.69 14.44 -5.23
C ALA A 126 -3.45 15.37 -5.27
N LEU A 127 -2.43 15.04 -6.09
CA LEU A 127 -1.19 15.82 -6.13
C LEU A 127 -1.36 17.29 -6.53
N PRO A 128 -2.32 17.71 -7.38
CA PRO A 128 -2.56 19.12 -7.62
C PRO A 128 -2.82 19.91 -6.33
N GLN A 129 -3.58 19.35 -5.39
CA GLN A 129 -3.86 19.97 -4.10
C GLN A 129 -2.60 20.04 -3.22
N LEU A 130 -1.82 18.94 -3.13
CA LEU A 130 -0.58 18.91 -2.34
C LEU A 130 0.45 19.91 -2.90
N ARG A 131 0.56 20.01 -4.23
CA ARG A 131 1.45 21.00 -4.87
C ARG A 131 1.01 22.43 -4.62
N LYS A 132 -0.30 22.70 -4.64
CA LYS A 132 -0.87 24.01 -4.27
C LYS A 132 -0.51 24.38 -2.83
N GLN A 133 -0.57 23.42 -1.92
CA GLN A 133 -0.17 23.60 -0.52
C GLN A 133 1.35 23.75 -0.34
N GLY A 134 2.16 23.24 -1.29
CA GLY A 134 3.63 23.19 -1.18
C GLY A 134 4.12 22.27 -0.07
N ARG A 135 3.27 21.35 0.36
CA ARG A 135 3.52 20.41 1.45
C ARG A 135 2.58 19.22 1.35
N GLY A 136 3.09 18.04 1.67
CA GLY A 136 2.30 16.81 1.72
C GLY A 136 3.16 15.59 2.03
N LEU A 137 2.50 14.44 2.16
CA LEU A 137 3.14 13.14 2.32
C LEU A 137 2.41 12.10 1.49
N VAL A 138 3.15 11.31 0.72
CA VAL A 138 2.64 10.12 0.05
C VAL A 138 3.26 8.90 0.70
N VAL A 139 2.44 8.09 1.35
CA VAL A 139 2.80 6.81 1.96
C VAL A 139 2.41 5.69 1.00
N TRP A 140 3.34 4.79 0.72
CA TRP A 140 3.14 3.64 -0.15
C TRP A 140 3.26 2.37 0.67
N VAL A 141 2.18 1.60 0.76
CA VAL A 141 2.22 0.26 1.37
C VAL A 141 2.71 -0.72 0.32
N SER A 142 4.03 -0.90 0.28
CA SER A 142 4.75 -1.80 -0.59
C SER A 142 4.65 -3.26 -0.09
N SER A 143 5.68 -4.04 -0.23
CA SER A 143 5.77 -5.42 0.27
C SER A 143 7.21 -5.88 0.27
N SER A 144 7.60 -6.77 1.17
CA SER A 144 8.86 -7.50 1.12
C SER A 144 9.00 -8.31 -0.17
N SER A 145 7.87 -8.72 -0.78
CA SER A 145 7.81 -9.43 -2.06
C SER A 145 8.48 -8.69 -3.24
N THR A 146 8.75 -7.39 -3.09
CA THR A 146 9.40 -6.60 -4.17
C THR A 146 10.89 -6.89 -4.30
N ARG A 147 11.55 -7.29 -3.22
CA ARG A 147 13.01 -7.44 -3.13
C ARG A 147 13.47 -8.61 -2.26
N GLY A 148 12.57 -9.26 -1.54
CA GLY A 148 12.85 -10.41 -0.69
C GLY A 148 12.92 -11.74 -1.44
N GLY A 149 12.84 -12.83 -0.72
CA GLY A 149 12.75 -14.17 -1.29
C GLY A 149 11.54 -14.29 -2.23
N THR A 150 11.69 -15.06 -3.32
CA THR A 150 10.67 -15.19 -4.35
C THR A 150 10.19 -16.63 -4.41
N PRO A 151 9.18 -17.03 -3.61
CA PRO A 151 8.60 -18.35 -3.70
C PRO A 151 7.79 -18.51 -5.00
N PRO A 152 7.59 -19.75 -5.49
CA PRO A 152 6.74 -20.01 -6.64
C PRO A 152 5.27 -19.66 -6.35
N TYR A 153 4.45 -19.57 -7.40
CA TYR A 153 3.00 -19.36 -7.36
C TYR A 153 2.50 -17.97 -6.95
N LEU A 154 3.40 -17.00 -6.75
CA LEU A 154 3.07 -15.62 -6.41
C LEU A 154 3.48 -14.59 -7.48
N SER A 155 3.93 -15.06 -8.66
CA SER A 155 4.55 -14.19 -9.67
C SER A 155 3.68 -13.01 -10.14
N PRO A 156 2.36 -13.12 -10.40
CA PRO A 156 1.57 -11.95 -10.82
C PRO A 156 1.53 -10.85 -9.78
N TYR A 157 1.42 -11.23 -8.50
CA TYR A 157 1.41 -10.30 -7.38
C TYR A 157 2.78 -9.65 -7.16
N PHE A 158 3.85 -10.44 -7.17
CA PHE A 158 5.22 -9.96 -6.97
C PHE A 158 5.62 -8.97 -8.06
N ALA A 159 5.30 -9.27 -9.32
CA ALA A 159 5.53 -8.37 -10.44
C ALA A 159 4.80 -7.03 -10.27
N ALA A 160 3.52 -7.06 -9.90
CA ALA A 160 2.75 -5.85 -9.67
C ALA A 160 3.26 -5.02 -8.49
N LYS A 161 3.63 -5.67 -7.37
CA LYS A 161 4.21 -4.97 -6.20
C LYS A 161 5.59 -4.38 -6.52
N ALA A 162 6.43 -5.07 -7.27
CA ALA A 162 7.73 -4.54 -7.73
C ALA A 162 7.54 -3.31 -8.62
N ALA A 163 6.55 -3.32 -9.52
CA ALA A 163 6.23 -2.16 -10.36
C ALA A 163 5.73 -0.97 -9.51
N MET A 164 4.86 -1.21 -8.51
CA MET A 164 4.39 -0.16 -7.61
C MET A 164 5.54 0.44 -6.77
N ASP A 165 6.46 -0.38 -6.25
CA ASP A 165 7.62 0.10 -5.49
C ASP A 165 8.54 0.97 -6.37
N SER A 166 8.79 0.54 -7.61
CA SER A 166 9.57 1.32 -8.58
C SER A 166 8.90 2.66 -8.90
N LEU A 167 7.58 2.67 -9.04
CA LEU A 167 6.79 3.90 -9.24
C LEU A 167 6.93 4.84 -8.04
N ALA A 168 6.85 4.32 -6.81
CA ALA A 168 7.04 5.11 -5.58
C ALA A 168 8.42 5.76 -5.51
N VAL A 169 9.46 5.02 -5.88
CA VAL A 169 10.86 5.51 -5.93
C VAL A 169 11.00 6.66 -6.93
N SER A 170 10.37 6.56 -8.10
CA SER A 170 10.38 7.63 -9.13
C SER A 170 9.65 8.88 -8.63
N TYR A 171 8.43 8.72 -8.12
CA TYR A 171 7.66 9.82 -7.57
C TYR A 171 8.37 10.58 -6.45
N ALA A 172 9.15 9.90 -5.62
CA ALA A 172 9.90 10.55 -4.55
C ALA A 172 10.82 11.66 -5.05
N GLY A 173 11.52 11.44 -6.17
CA GLY A 173 12.34 12.49 -6.79
C GLY A 173 11.50 13.60 -7.44
N GLU A 174 10.44 13.23 -8.15
CA GLU A 174 9.58 14.17 -8.86
C GLU A 174 8.78 15.09 -7.91
N LEU A 175 8.50 14.66 -6.70
CA LEU A 175 7.73 15.38 -5.69
C LEU A 175 8.58 16.20 -4.72
N ALA A 176 9.89 15.92 -4.62
CA ALA A 176 10.78 16.54 -3.64
C ALA A 176 10.79 18.06 -3.72
N ARG A 177 10.93 18.66 -4.91
CA ARG A 177 10.94 20.12 -5.10
C ARG A 177 9.58 20.79 -4.85
N TRP A 178 8.49 20.02 -4.80
CA TRP A 178 7.17 20.50 -4.43
C TRP A 178 6.95 20.51 -2.90
N GLY A 179 7.93 20.09 -2.10
CA GLY A 179 7.80 19.94 -0.66
C GLY A 179 6.91 18.76 -0.25
N ILE A 180 6.75 17.77 -1.13
CA ILE A 180 5.96 16.58 -0.86
C ILE A 180 6.92 15.43 -0.54
N GLU A 181 6.75 14.85 0.64
CA GLU A 181 7.54 13.73 1.12
C GLU A 181 7.00 12.40 0.60
N THR A 182 7.87 11.42 0.50
CA THR A 182 7.52 10.04 0.18
C THR A 182 8.07 9.10 1.25
N SER A 183 7.23 8.19 1.74
CA SER A 183 7.63 7.09 2.61
C SER A 183 7.06 5.78 2.10
N ILE A 184 7.92 4.76 2.00
CA ILE A 184 7.57 3.43 1.53
C ILE A 184 7.58 2.50 2.74
N ILE A 185 6.41 2.01 3.14
CA ILE A 185 6.27 0.99 4.17
C ILE A 185 6.38 -0.36 3.50
N VAL A 186 7.22 -1.24 4.02
CA VAL A 186 7.50 -2.57 3.46
C VAL A 186 7.07 -3.64 4.46
N PRO A 187 5.78 -4.05 4.43
CA PRO A 187 5.34 -5.18 5.23
C PRO A 187 5.96 -6.49 4.72
N GLY A 188 6.31 -7.37 5.65
CA GLY A 188 6.56 -8.77 5.38
C GLY A 188 5.28 -9.59 5.25
N ALA A 189 5.41 -10.90 5.37
CA ALA A 189 4.27 -11.80 5.38
C ALA A 189 3.53 -11.72 6.73
N PHE A 190 2.23 -11.40 6.67
CA PHE A 190 1.30 -11.50 7.79
C PHE A 190 0.15 -12.41 7.37
N THR A 191 0.13 -13.63 7.89
CA THR A 191 -0.92 -14.62 7.61
C THR A 191 -2.12 -14.44 8.53
N LYS A 192 -1.92 -13.77 9.68
CA LYS A 192 -2.95 -13.42 10.65
C LYS A 192 -3.25 -11.92 10.62
N GLY A 193 -4.48 -11.54 10.93
CA GLY A 193 -4.90 -10.12 10.96
C GLY A 193 -5.07 -9.47 9.58
N THR A 194 -4.84 -10.22 8.50
CA THR A 194 -5.11 -9.80 7.13
C THR A 194 -5.90 -10.86 6.36
N ASN A 195 -6.62 -10.44 5.31
CA ASN A 195 -7.39 -11.34 4.46
C ASN A 195 -6.70 -11.64 3.12
N HIS A 196 -5.40 -11.34 2.99
CA HIS A 196 -4.68 -11.41 1.72
C HIS A 196 -4.74 -12.79 1.09
N PHE A 197 -4.38 -13.84 1.83
CA PHE A 197 -4.38 -15.21 1.31
C PHE A 197 -5.79 -15.76 1.13
N ALA A 198 -6.71 -15.47 2.04
CA ALA A 198 -8.09 -15.95 1.99
C ALA A 198 -8.87 -15.39 0.78
N HIS A 199 -8.53 -14.18 0.33
CA HIS A 199 -9.17 -13.52 -0.81
C HIS A 199 -8.26 -13.43 -2.04
N SER A 200 -7.21 -14.25 -2.12
CA SER A 200 -6.32 -14.27 -3.28
C SER A 200 -7.05 -14.74 -4.54
N GLY A 201 -6.79 -14.06 -5.65
CA GLY A 201 -7.23 -14.54 -6.97
C GLY A 201 -6.58 -15.86 -7.33
N SER A 202 -7.29 -16.69 -8.09
CA SER A 202 -6.77 -17.95 -8.61
C SER A 202 -6.67 -17.92 -10.14
N PRO A 203 -5.83 -18.78 -10.76
CA PRO A 203 -5.71 -18.86 -12.22
C PRO A 203 -7.05 -19.15 -12.90
N ALA A 204 -7.31 -18.48 -14.02
CA ALA A 204 -8.49 -18.71 -14.83
C ALA A 204 -8.37 -20.01 -15.64
N ASP A 205 -7.17 -20.34 -16.14
CA ASP A 205 -6.91 -21.57 -16.87
C ASP A 205 -6.80 -22.76 -15.89
N LYS A 206 -7.94 -23.39 -15.64
CA LYS A 206 -8.01 -24.53 -14.72
C LYS A 206 -7.29 -25.78 -15.25
N THR A 207 -7.22 -25.94 -16.56
CA THR A 207 -6.54 -27.07 -17.18
C THR A 207 -5.05 -27.00 -16.94
N ARG A 208 -4.41 -25.85 -17.23
CA ARG A 208 -3.00 -25.65 -16.92
C ARG A 208 -2.71 -25.71 -15.43
N ALA A 209 -3.59 -25.15 -14.59
CA ALA A 209 -3.43 -25.25 -13.15
C ALA A 209 -3.45 -26.71 -12.67
N ALA A 210 -4.32 -27.57 -13.24
CA ALA A 210 -4.37 -28.99 -12.92
C ALA A 210 -3.08 -29.73 -13.32
N GLU A 211 -2.49 -29.42 -14.47
CA GLU A 211 -1.21 -30.01 -14.90
C GLU A 211 -0.09 -29.81 -13.88
N TYR A 212 -0.06 -28.63 -13.23
CA TYR A 212 0.88 -28.34 -12.14
C TYR A 212 0.51 -29.09 -10.85
N ASN A 213 -0.79 -29.08 -10.48
CA ASN A 213 -1.26 -29.62 -9.21
C ASN A 213 -1.26 -31.17 -9.18
N GLU A 214 -1.40 -31.81 -10.34
CA GLU A 214 -1.44 -33.27 -10.49
C GLU A 214 -0.13 -33.86 -11.04
N GLY A 215 0.77 -33.00 -11.57
CA GLY A 215 2.04 -33.37 -12.18
C GLY A 215 3.22 -33.32 -11.21
N PRO A 216 4.43 -32.96 -11.68
CA PRO A 216 5.65 -32.93 -10.86
C PRO A 216 5.58 -31.98 -9.66
N TYR A 217 4.65 -31.02 -9.65
CA TYR A 217 4.45 -30.03 -8.60
C TYR A 217 3.25 -30.35 -7.71
N ALA A 218 2.76 -31.58 -7.71
CA ALA A 218 1.69 -32.00 -6.80
C ALA A 218 2.07 -31.70 -5.34
N GLY A 219 1.17 -31.01 -4.62
CA GLY A 219 1.40 -30.58 -3.22
C GLY A 219 2.28 -29.35 -3.04
N LEU A 220 2.90 -28.79 -4.09
CA LEU A 220 3.77 -27.62 -3.95
C LEU A 220 3.04 -26.40 -3.40
N ALA A 221 1.80 -26.16 -3.82
CA ALA A 221 1.00 -25.04 -3.33
C ALA A 221 0.85 -25.07 -1.79
N GLU A 222 0.49 -26.22 -1.25
CA GLU A 222 0.35 -26.42 0.19
C GLU A 222 1.70 -26.30 0.91
N GLN A 223 2.75 -26.90 0.36
CA GLN A 223 4.10 -26.81 0.89
C GLN A 223 4.60 -25.35 0.95
N ALA A 224 4.37 -24.57 -0.11
CA ALA A 224 4.76 -23.17 -0.18
C ALA A 224 4.01 -22.33 0.87
N LEU A 225 2.69 -22.47 0.95
CA LEU A 225 1.88 -21.74 1.94
C LEU A 225 2.27 -22.11 3.38
N LYS A 226 2.48 -23.40 3.67
CA LYS A 226 2.94 -23.87 4.98
C LYS A 226 4.33 -23.33 5.32
N GLY A 227 5.25 -23.33 4.33
CA GLY A 227 6.61 -22.78 4.50
C GLY A 227 6.57 -21.29 4.80
N LEU A 228 5.78 -20.51 4.04
CA LEU A 228 5.64 -19.07 4.28
C LEU A 228 5.02 -18.78 5.66
N ALA A 229 3.98 -19.50 6.04
CA ALA A 229 3.35 -19.33 7.35
C ALA A 229 4.30 -19.68 8.50
N ALA A 230 5.22 -20.62 8.32
CA ALA A 230 6.22 -21.01 9.32
C ALA A 230 7.32 -19.94 9.52
N LEU A 231 7.50 -19.01 8.59
CA LEU A 231 8.45 -17.89 8.75
C LEU A 231 7.88 -16.78 9.63
N GLU A 232 6.57 -16.73 9.81
CA GLU A 232 5.92 -15.73 10.64
C GLU A 232 6.04 -16.12 12.12
N PRO A 233 6.67 -15.28 12.99
CA PRO A 233 6.72 -15.53 14.41
C PRO A 233 5.32 -15.63 15.03
N PRO A 234 5.11 -16.42 16.09
CA PRO A 234 3.80 -16.60 16.72
C PRO A 234 3.16 -15.30 17.25
N ASP A 235 3.99 -14.33 17.60
CA ASP A 235 3.63 -13.02 18.15
C ASP A 235 3.57 -11.90 17.08
N ALA A 236 3.70 -12.24 15.81
CA ALA A 236 3.56 -11.28 14.73
C ALA A 236 2.14 -10.67 14.72
N ASP A 237 2.08 -9.34 14.76
CA ASP A 237 0.83 -8.57 14.79
C ASP A 237 0.77 -7.61 13.61
N ALA A 238 -0.28 -7.74 12.80
CA ALA A 238 -0.55 -6.85 11.68
C ALA A 238 -0.73 -5.37 12.09
N ASN A 239 -1.05 -5.09 13.35
CA ASN A 239 -1.10 -3.73 13.89
C ASN A 239 0.26 -3.02 13.82
N ALA A 240 1.37 -3.75 13.84
CA ALA A 240 2.70 -3.15 13.70
C ALA A 240 2.86 -2.35 12.41
N VAL A 241 2.17 -2.73 11.32
CA VAL A 241 2.16 -1.96 10.07
C VAL A 241 1.38 -0.66 10.24
N ALA A 242 0.26 -0.68 10.92
CA ALA A 242 -0.53 0.52 11.22
C ALA A 242 0.23 1.48 12.13
N GLU A 243 0.90 0.98 13.16
CA GLU A 243 1.76 1.76 14.07
C GLU A 243 2.95 2.39 13.32
N ALA A 244 3.56 1.65 12.40
CA ALA A 244 4.62 2.16 11.54
C ALA A 244 4.12 3.33 10.68
N ILE A 245 2.93 3.22 10.09
CA ILE A 245 2.31 4.31 9.32
C ILE A 245 2.05 5.54 10.21
N VAL A 246 1.47 5.35 11.40
CA VAL A 246 1.29 6.43 12.38
C VAL A 246 2.63 7.08 12.72
N SER A 247 3.65 6.27 13.04
CA SER A 247 4.97 6.80 13.38
C SER A 247 5.59 7.65 12.28
N VAL A 248 5.35 7.30 11.01
CA VAL A 248 5.83 8.07 9.85
C VAL A 248 5.03 9.35 9.69
N VAL A 249 3.71 9.30 9.80
CA VAL A 249 2.83 10.47 9.66
C VAL A 249 3.14 11.53 10.73
N ASP A 250 3.38 11.10 11.97
CA ASP A 250 3.63 11.97 13.11
C ASP A 250 5.03 12.61 13.11
N LYS A 251 5.98 12.06 12.35
CA LYS A 251 7.31 12.67 12.26
C LYS A 251 7.25 14.08 11.67
N PRO A 252 8.09 15.00 12.18
CA PRO A 252 8.24 16.32 11.58
C PRO A 252 8.64 16.26 10.11
N PHE A 253 8.26 17.29 9.35
CA PHE A 253 8.68 17.48 7.96
C PHE A 253 10.21 17.35 7.82
N GLY A 254 10.66 16.63 6.79
CA GLY A 254 12.07 16.35 6.52
C GLY A 254 12.73 15.31 7.44
N LYS A 255 11.98 14.72 8.37
CA LYS A 255 12.48 13.67 9.29
C LYS A 255 11.85 12.30 9.05
N ARG A 256 10.96 12.18 8.06
CA ARG A 256 10.31 10.92 7.70
C ARG A 256 11.29 10.01 6.97
N PRO A 257 11.33 8.70 7.30
CA PRO A 257 12.19 7.77 6.59
C PRO A 257 11.67 7.59 5.15
N PHE A 258 12.57 7.45 4.20
CA PHE A 258 12.22 7.12 2.83
C PHE A 258 11.62 5.71 2.72
N ARG A 259 12.14 4.76 3.52
CA ARG A 259 11.68 3.38 3.58
C ARG A 259 11.67 2.89 5.03
N LEU A 260 10.64 2.13 5.39
CA LEU A 260 10.50 1.53 6.71
C LEU A 260 10.00 0.09 6.55
N HIS A 261 10.78 -0.88 7.02
CA HIS A 261 10.43 -2.29 6.98
C HIS A 261 9.66 -2.69 8.24
N VAL A 262 8.61 -3.47 8.05
CA VAL A 262 7.80 -4.12 9.09
C VAL A 262 7.68 -5.58 8.70
N ASP A 263 8.79 -6.30 8.76
CA ASP A 263 8.90 -7.67 8.27
C ASP A 263 9.34 -8.63 9.39
N PRO A 264 8.38 -9.27 10.06
CA PRO A 264 8.70 -10.24 11.11
C PRO A 264 9.36 -11.51 10.57
N SER A 265 9.17 -11.83 9.28
CA SER A 265 9.73 -13.01 8.65
C SER A 265 11.19 -12.87 8.22
N GLN A 266 11.71 -11.63 8.14
CA GLN A 266 13.07 -11.31 7.74
C GLN A 266 13.49 -12.00 6.42
N ASP A 267 12.63 -11.89 5.41
CA ASP A 267 12.81 -12.55 4.10
C ASP A 267 13.94 -12.00 3.23
N GLY A 268 14.70 -11.02 3.75
CA GLY A 268 15.87 -10.41 3.09
C GLY A 268 15.57 -9.12 2.32
N ALA A 269 14.32 -8.68 2.25
CA ALA A 269 13.92 -7.46 1.55
C ALA A 269 14.65 -6.21 2.08
N GLU A 270 14.86 -6.11 3.39
CA GLU A 270 15.55 -4.98 4.02
C GLU A 270 16.99 -4.83 3.52
N ILE A 271 17.71 -5.95 3.41
CA ILE A 271 19.10 -5.96 2.93
C ILE A 271 19.18 -5.46 1.48
N VAL A 272 18.32 -6.00 0.62
CA VAL A 272 18.32 -5.65 -0.81
C VAL A 272 17.87 -4.20 -1.01
N ASN A 273 16.85 -3.76 -0.30
CA ASN A 273 16.39 -2.37 -0.34
C ASN A 273 17.46 -1.39 0.15
N GLY A 274 18.21 -1.74 1.21
CA GLY A 274 19.31 -0.91 1.70
C GLY A 274 20.39 -0.67 0.63
N VAL A 275 20.74 -1.70 -0.15
CA VAL A 275 21.65 -1.57 -1.28
C VAL A 275 21.03 -0.74 -2.41
N ALA A 276 19.79 -1.01 -2.79
CA ALA A 276 19.09 -0.31 -3.87
C ALA A 276 18.93 1.19 -3.58
N ASP A 277 18.54 1.54 -2.35
CA ASP A 277 18.35 2.94 -1.93
C ASP A 277 19.68 3.70 -1.86
N ARG A 278 20.79 3.01 -1.49
CA ARG A 278 22.14 3.59 -1.56
C ARG A 278 22.56 3.86 -3.01
N VAL A 279 22.39 2.89 -3.91
CA VAL A 279 22.71 3.03 -5.34
C VAL A 279 21.90 4.19 -5.95
N ARG A 280 20.61 4.32 -5.62
CA ARG A 280 19.79 5.47 -6.02
C ARG A 280 20.39 6.79 -5.55
N ALA A 281 20.75 6.87 -4.28
CA ALA A 281 21.31 8.11 -3.72
C ALA A 281 22.66 8.48 -4.36
N GLU A 282 23.52 7.51 -4.59
CA GLU A 282 24.80 7.72 -5.26
C GLU A 282 24.62 8.18 -6.73
N LEU A 283 23.67 7.57 -7.45
CA LEU A 283 23.35 7.99 -8.82
C LEU A 283 22.89 9.45 -8.87
N LEU A 284 21.92 9.82 -8.02
CA LEU A 284 21.40 11.18 -7.99
C LEU A 284 22.49 12.21 -7.68
N ARG A 285 23.43 11.92 -6.76
CA ARG A 285 24.58 12.78 -6.50
C ARG A 285 25.49 12.91 -7.72
N ARG A 286 25.79 11.81 -8.38
CA ARG A 286 26.70 11.79 -9.56
C ARG A 286 26.15 12.58 -10.75
N ILE A 287 24.83 12.64 -10.90
CA ILE A 287 24.18 13.40 -11.98
C ILE A 287 23.72 14.81 -11.54
N GLY A 288 24.11 15.26 -10.34
CA GLY A 288 23.84 16.62 -9.86
C GLY A 288 22.40 16.85 -9.38
N LEU A 289 21.67 15.79 -9.01
CA LEU A 289 20.27 15.85 -8.54
C LEU A 289 20.14 15.41 -7.07
N GLU A 290 21.16 15.69 -6.24
CA GLU A 290 21.15 15.32 -4.82
C GLU A 290 20.01 15.98 -4.03
N ASP A 291 19.58 17.18 -4.44
CA ASP A 291 18.44 17.88 -3.86
C ASP A 291 17.14 17.07 -3.88
N LEU A 292 16.98 16.14 -4.83
CA LEU A 292 15.81 15.27 -4.93
C LEU A 292 15.79 14.14 -3.87
N LEU A 293 16.83 14.00 -3.08
CA LEU A 293 16.87 13.05 -1.97
C LEU A 293 16.12 13.54 -0.73
N ARG A 294 15.75 14.82 -0.68
CA ARG A 294 15.05 15.44 0.46
C ARG A 294 13.95 16.37 -0.04
N PRO A 295 12.83 16.45 0.68
CA PRO A 295 11.77 17.38 0.31
C PRO A 295 12.26 18.83 0.49
N TYR A 296 11.91 19.69 -0.45
CA TYR A 296 12.22 21.11 -0.37
C TYR A 296 11.33 21.79 0.70
N ALA A 297 11.94 22.35 1.72
CA ALA A 297 11.20 23.18 2.68
C ALA A 297 11.00 24.59 2.07
N ARG A 298 9.74 24.96 1.79
CA ARG A 298 9.44 26.37 1.50
C ARG A 298 9.64 27.17 2.78
N SER A 299 10.53 28.15 2.73
CA SER A 299 10.75 29.14 3.80
C SER A 299 9.50 29.99 4.05
#